data_c444b5992b563ab2ed93da90358a1de3
#
_entry.id   c444b5992b563ab2ed93da90358a1de3
#
_cell.length_a   1.000
_cell.length_b   1.000
_cell.length_c   1.000
_cell.angle_alpha   90.00
_cell.angle_beta   90.00
_cell.angle_gamma   90.00
#
_symmetry.space_group_name_H-M   'P 1'
#
loop_
_entity.id
_entity.type
_entity.pdbx_description
1 polymer ?
#
loop_
_entity_poly.entity_id
_entity_poly.type
_entity_poly.pdbx_seq_one_letter_code
_entity_poly.pdbx_strand_id
1 'polypeptide(L)'
;METLNYKVLEGTGYNGYILKDAPVKVMQFGEGNFLRAFVDYFYDIANEKAGYNGKVKLVQPISNFPQMADWINEQEGLYTLYLRGSEKGQKVDAKRVISCVSDCVCPYIDGKWDEVLELARSADLETIVSNTTEAGIAYTQGDSQFDQVPPNSFPAKLTRVLFERYKAFNGAADKGLTILSCELIDNNGKELQKCCNNYAKDWNLEPAFIDWMNNANTFCSTLVDRIVPGRIRDPKELAAMEEANGYHDAALDVGEVFGVWVIEGPAELEDKLPFKKAGVNVMVVPDVTPYKKRKVRILNGA
;
A
#
# COMPACT_ATOMS: atom_id res chain seq x y z
N MET A 1 -13.69 7.87 25.93
CA MET A 1 -12.34 8.15 25.42
C MET A 1 -12.49 8.81 24.06
N GLU A 2 -11.68 9.83 23.74
CA GLU A 2 -11.75 10.49 22.42
C GLU A 2 -11.09 9.64 21.34
N THR A 3 -11.58 9.75 20.10
CA THR A 3 -11.00 9.07 18.94
C THR A 3 -9.65 9.69 18.59
N LEU A 4 -8.66 8.85 18.24
CA LEU A 4 -7.33 9.27 17.80
C LEU A 4 -7.43 10.26 16.64
N ASN A 5 -6.78 11.37 16.76
CA ASN A 5 -6.51 12.38 15.74
C ASN A 5 -5.28 13.21 16.17
N TYR A 6 -4.80 14.13 15.33
CA TYR A 6 -3.61 14.89 15.66
C TYR A 6 -3.73 15.68 16.96
N LYS A 7 -4.90 16.30 17.22
CA LYS A 7 -5.13 17.09 18.45
C LYS A 7 -5.14 16.20 19.71
N VAL A 8 -5.82 15.07 19.64
CA VAL A 8 -5.87 14.11 20.76
C VAL A 8 -4.49 13.55 21.03
N LEU A 9 -3.75 13.16 19.98
CA LEU A 9 -2.40 12.62 20.12
C LEU A 9 -1.43 13.61 20.79
N GLU A 10 -1.48 14.89 20.45
CA GLU A 10 -0.69 15.94 21.09
C GLU A 10 -0.94 16.00 22.60
N GLY A 11 -2.18 15.79 23.04
CA GLY A 11 -2.57 15.76 24.45
C GLY A 11 -2.05 14.57 25.26
N THR A 12 -1.62 13.48 24.58
CA THR A 12 -1.12 12.27 25.28
C THR A 12 0.36 12.32 25.65
N GLY A 13 1.09 13.32 25.15
CA GLY A 13 2.55 13.39 25.31
C GLY A 13 3.31 12.40 24.44
N TYR A 14 2.70 11.86 23.39
CA TYR A 14 3.40 11.01 22.40
C TYR A 14 4.57 11.77 21.79
N ASN A 15 5.77 11.24 21.85
CA ASN A 15 7.02 11.85 21.41
C ASN A 15 7.66 11.16 20.21
N GLY A 16 6.95 10.22 19.56
CA GLY A 16 7.42 9.57 18.32
C GLY A 16 7.28 10.49 17.11
N TYR A 17 7.79 10.01 15.99
CA TYR A 17 7.70 10.73 14.71
C TYR A 17 6.25 10.89 14.25
N ILE A 18 5.91 12.07 13.74
CA ILE A 18 4.60 12.40 13.14
C ILE A 18 4.80 13.26 11.90
N LEU A 19 4.22 12.81 10.78
CA LEU A 19 4.15 13.55 9.52
C LEU A 19 2.75 14.17 9.40
N LYS A 20 2.62 15.49 9.63
CA LYS A 20 1.30 16.17 9.53
C LYS A 20 0.89 16.40 8.09
N ASP A 21 1.81 16.92 7.28
CA ASP A 21 1.54 17.32 5.91
C ASP A 21 2.68 16.94 4.97
N ALA A 22 2.32 16.40 3.82
CA ALA A 22 3.22 16.09 2.70
C ALA A 22 2.38 15.78 1.45
N PRO A 23 2.95 15.90 0.24
CA PRO A 23 2.26 15.46 -0.97
C PRO A 23 1.97 13.96 -0.96
N VAL A 24 0.86 13.55 -1.58
CA VAL A 24 0.56 12.13 -1.76
C VAL A 24 1.40 11.58 -2.90
N LYS A 25 2.34 10.71 -2.56
CA LYS A 25 3.28 10.08 -3.51
C LYS A 25 2.99 8.62 -3.78
N VAL A 26 2.14 8.01 -2.97
CA VAL A 26 1.80 6.59 -3.07
C VAL A 26 0.29 6.41 -3.12
N MET A 27 -0.18 5.66 -4.11
CA MET A 27 -1.56 5.16 -4.20
C MET A 27 -1.56 3.68 -3.82
N GLN A 28 -2.29 3.30 -2.77
CA GLN A 28 -2.28 1.95 -2.25
C GLN A 28 -3.66 1.30 -2.39
N PHE A 29 -3.77 0.29 -3.24
CA PHE A 29 -4.97 -0.54 -3.34
C PHE A 29 -4.97 -1.63 -2.27
N GLY A 30 -5.67 -1.35 -1.20
CA GLY A 30 -5.80 -2.16 0.00
C GLY A 30 -5.61 -1.34 1.27
N GLU A 31 -6.58 -1.43 2.16
CA GLU A 31 -6.63 -0.76 3.48
C GLU A 31 -6.51 -1.75 4.63
N GLY A 32 -6.31 -3.04 4.29
CA GLY A 32 -6.27 -4.14 5.26
C GLY A 32 -5.07 -4.10 6.21
N ASN A 33 -5.16 -4.90 7.26
CA ASN A 33 -4.15 -4.97 8.32
C ASN A 33 -2.74 -5.22 7.78
N PHE A 34 -2.59 -6.10 6.77
CA PHE A 34 -1.26 -6.45 6.26
C PHE A 34 -0.53 -5.23 5.69
N LEU A 35 -1.14 -4.49 4.75
CA LEU A 35 -0.47 -3.33 4.15
C LEU A 35 -0.21 -2.23 5.17
N ARG A 36 -1.13 -2.02 6.11
CA ARG A 36 -0.98 -1.02 7.18
C ARG A 36 0.18 -1.33 8.13
N ALA A 37 0.34 -2.61 8.49
CA ALA A 37 1.45 -3.05 9.35
C ALA A 37 2.76 -3.32 8.57
N PHE A 38 2.78 -3.24 7.25
CA PHE A 38 3.92 -3.59 6.42
C PHE A 38 4.37 -2.42 5.54
N VAL A 39 3.61 -2.09 4.49
CA VAL A 39 3.97 -1.05 3.53
C VAL A 39 3.94 0.33 4.17
N ASP A 40 2.84 0.68 4.83
CA ASP A 40 2.68 1.99 5.46
C ASP A 40 3.73 2.18 6.57
N TYR A 41 4.04 1.11 7.33
CA TYR A 41 5.13 1.14 8.30
C TYR A 41 6.48 1.47 7.64
N PHE A 42 6.82 0.85 6.51
CA PHE A 42 8.09 1.15 5.83
C PHE A 42 8.13 2.56 5.26
N TYR A 43 7.03 3.08 4.72
CA TYR A 43 6.95 4.48 4.29
C TYR A 43 7.01 5.47 5.45
N ASP A 44 6.40 5.13 6.58
CA ASP A 44 6.46 5.98 7.77
C ASP A 44 7.89 6.08 8.33
N ILE A 45 8.62 4.96 8.38
CA ILE A 45 10.06 4.94 8.71
C ILE A 45 10.89 5.68 7.66
N ALA A 46 10.55 5.56 6.37
CA ALA A 46 11.24 6.28 5.30
C ALA A 46 11.05 7.80 5.40
N ASN A 47 9.88 8.25 5.80
CA ASN A 47 9.64 9.66 6.10
C ASN A 47 10.53 10.15 7.23
N GLU A 48 10.60 9.42 8.35
CA GLU A 48 11.42 9.76 9.51
C GLU A 48 12.92 9.74 9.22
N LYS A 49 13.42 8.65 8.61
CA LYS A 49 14.86 8.38 8.53
C LYS A 49 15.49 8.80 7.20
N ALA A 50 14.72 8.83 6.13
CA ALA A 50 15.22 9.19 4.80
C ALA A 50 14.73 10.56 4.31
N GLY A 51 13.77 11.19 5.03
CA GLY A 51 13.17 12.45 4.61
C GLY A 51 12.37 12.29 3.30
N TYR A 52 11.66 11.18 3.14
CA TYR A 52 10.89 10.89 1.92
C TYR A 52 9.83 11.96 1.63
N ASN A 53 9.25 12.54 2.68
CA ASN A 53 8.24 13.61 2.58
C ASN A 53 7.10 13.24 1.63
N GLY A 54 6.45 12.11 1.90
CA GLY A 54 5.36 11.59 1.07
C GLY A 54 4.30 10.87 1.87
N LYS A 55 3.04 11.15 1.54
CA LYS A 55 1.87 10.46 2.08
C LYS A 55 1.42 9.30 1.19
N VAL A 56 0.68 8.39 1.79
CA VAL A 56 0.03 7.23 1.16
C VAL A 56 -1.47 7.46 1.17
N LYS A 57 -2.12 7.47 0.00
CA LYS A 57 -3.58 7.44 -0.11
C LYS A 57 -4.03 6.01 -0.28
N LEU A 58 -4.87 5.53 0.65
CA LEU A 58 -5.45 4.20 0.58
C LEU A 58 -6.67 4.22 -0.35
N VAL A 59 -6.80 3.19 -1.17
CA VAL A 59 -7.94 2.96 -2.05
C VAL A 59 -8.55 1.60 -1.72
N GLN A 60 -9.78 1.59 -1.27
CA GLN A 60 -10.48 0.35 -0.95
C GLN A 60 -10.79 -0.44 -2.23
N PRO A 61 -10.31 -1.69 -2.36
CA PRO A 61 -10.45 -2.42 -3.62
C PRO A 61 -11.82 -3.06 -3.83
N ILE A 62 -12.59 -3.28 -2.77
CA ILE A 62 -13.92 -3.91 -2.80
C ILE A 62 -14.98 -3.07 -2.09
N SER A 63 -16.24 -3.22 -2.54
CA SER A 63 -17.34 -2.33 -2.16
C SER A 63 -17.99 -2.60 -0.79
N ASN A 64 -17.71 -3.73 -0.16
CA ASN A 64 -18.66 -4.29 0.78
C ASN A 64 -18.73 -3.61 2.16
N PHE A 65 -17.73 -2.86 2.59
CA PHE A 65 -17.76 -2.16 3.87
C PHE A 65 -16.82 -0.95 3.87
N PRO A 66 -17.30 0.28 3.80
CA PRO A 66 -16.47 1.49 3.93
C PRO A 66 -15.94 1.69 5.36
N GLN A 67 -16.26 0.81 6.31
CA GLN A 67 -15.97 0.98 7.72
C GLN A 67 -14.50 1.26 8.02
N MET A 68 -13.55 0.58 7.35
CA MET A 68 -12.14 0.87 7.55
C MET A 68 -11.76 2.25 6.98
N ALA A 69 -12.31 2.61 5.82
CA ALA A 69 -12.12 3.94 5.26
C ALA A 69 -12.67 5.02 6.20
N ASP A 70 -13.86 4.80 6.76
CA ASP A 70 -14.47 5.73 7.71
C ASP A 70 -13.59 5.89 8.96
N TRP A 71 -13.09 4.80 9.53
CA TRP A 71 -12.20 4.85 10.70
C TRP A 71 -10.88 5.58 10.41
N ILE A 72 -10.23 5.27 9.31
CA ILE A 72 -8.99 5.94 8.90
C ILE A 72 -9.22 7.44 8.71
N ASN A 73 -10.32 7.82 8.07
CA ASN A 73 -10.64 9.22 7.79
C ASN A 73 -11.05 9.99 9.07
N GLU A 74 -11.81 9.35 9.96
CA GLU A 74 -12.15 9.92 11.26
C GLU A 74 -10.90 10.17 12.12
N GLN A 75 -9.89 9.32 11.97
CA GLN A 75 -8.59 9.42 12.65
C GLN A 75 -7.55 10.27 11.90
N GLU A 76 -7.95 11.03 10.87
CA GLU A 76 -7.06 11.89 10.08
C GLU A 76 -5.86 11.12 9.47
N GLY A 77 -6.07 9.83 9.12
CA GLY A 77 -5.04 8.93 8.61
C GLY A 77 -4.12 8.30 9.67
N LEU A 78 -4.28 8.66 10.94
CA LEU A 78 -3.48 8.11 12.04
C LEU A 78 -4.00 6.74 12.49
N TYR A 79 -3.09 5.86 12.87
CA TYR A 79 -3.41 4.66 13.62
C TYR A 79 -2.19 4.14 14.38
N THR A 80 -2.43 3.40 15.46
CA THR A 80 -1.37 2.81 16.28
C THR A 80 -1.00 1.43 15.75
N LEU A 81 0.27 1.21 15.49
CA LEU A 81 0.85 -0.09 15.17
C LEU A 81 1.70 -0.57 16.35
N TYR A 82 1.39 -1.77 16.82
CA TYR A 82 2.25 -2.50 17.76
C TYR A 82 3.06 -3.57 17.03
N LEU A 83 4.39 -3.52 17.17
CA LEU A 83 5.28 -4.56 16.69
C LEU A 83 5.74 -5.43 17.83
N ARG A 84 5.35 -6.69 17.83
CA ARG A 84 5.60 -7.65 18.89
C ARG A 84 6.45 -8.82 18.42
N GLY A 85 7.33 -9.33 19.28
CA GLY A 85 8.15 -10.49 18.95
C GLY A 85 9.44 -10.58 19.75
N SER A 86 10.45 -11.18 19.14
CA SER A 86 11.79 -11.26 19.72
C SER A 86 12.83 -10.77 18.71
N GLU A 87 13.69 -9.87 19.12
CA GLU A 87 14.84 -9.42 18.33
C GLU A 87 16.12 -9.65 19.13
N LYS A 88 17.08 -10.38 18.55
CA LYS A 88 18.35 -10.75 19.21
C LYS A 88 18.15 -11.38 20.60
N GLY A 89 17.10 -12.19 20.74
CA GLY A 89 16.76 -12.88 21.99
C GLY A 89 16.08 -12.01 23.06
N GLN A 90 15.79 -10.76 22.77
CA GLN A 90 15.05 -9.85 23.64
C GLN A 90 13.60 -9.71 23.19
N LYS A 91 12.65 -9.72 24.14
CA LYS A 91 11.25 -9.46 23.84
C LYS A 91 11.09 -8.00 23.42
N VAL A 92 10.39 -7.80 22.30
CA VAL A 92 10.03 -6.48 21.79
C VAL A 92 8.51 -6.32 21.82
N ASP A 93 8.05 -5.18 22.30
CA ASP A 93 6.66 -4.71 22.23
C ASP A 93 6.75 -3.20 21.96
N ALA A 94 6.91 -2.85 20.70
CA ALA A 94 7.15 -1.48 20.27
C ALA A 94 5.85 -0.86 19.74
N LYS A 95 5.52 0.33 20.24
CA LYS A 95 4.37 1.14 19.78
C LYS A 95 4.85 2.25 18.84
N ARG A 96 4.16 2.40 17.72
CA ARG A 96 4.34 3.51 16.79
C ARG A 96 2.98 4.00 16.31
N VAL A 97 2.78 5.31 16.28
CA VAL A 97 1.66 5.90 15.56
C VAL A 97 2.09 6.11 14.12
N ILE A 98 1.41 5.45 13.20
CA ILE A 98 1.61 5.63 11.76
C ILE A 98 0.93 6.92 11.33
N SER A 99 1.66 7.77 10.63
CA SER A 99 1.21 9.10 10.21
C SER A 99 1.42 9.38 8.72
N CYS A 100 1.98 8.42 7.98
CA CYS A 100 2.20 8.58 6.54
C CYS A 100 0.92 8.43 5.71
N VAL A 101 -0.17 7.90 6.25
CA VAL A 101 -1.45 7.81 5.52
C VAL A 101 -2.12 9.16 5.47
N SER A 102 -2.61 9.58 4.28
CA SER A 102 -3.38 10.81 4.13
C SER A 102 -4.84 10.60 4.47
N ASP A 103 -5.43 9.61 3.82
CA ASP A 103 -6.85 9.26 3.90
C ASP A 103 -7.09 7.91 3.22
N CYS A 104 -8.32 7.41 3.33
CA CYS A 104 -8.77 6.22 2.62
C CYS A 104 -10.01 6.55 1.78
N VAL A 105 -9.98 6.25 0.49
CA VAL A 105 -11.11 6.44 -0.41
C VAL A 105 -11.80 5.10 -0.69
N CYS A 106 -13.13 5.09 -0.57
CA CYS A 106 -13.98 4.02 -1.07
C CYS A 106 -14.52 4.43 -2.45
N PRO A 107 -13.98 3.91 -3.55
CA PRO A 107 -14.30 4.39 -4.90
C PRO A 107 -15.72 4.05 -5.36
N TYR A 108 -16.48 3.28 -4.57
CA TYR A 108 -17.87 2.89 -4.84
C TYR A 108 -18.90 3.89 -4.30
N ILE A 109 -18.46 4.90 -3.56
CA ILE A 109 -19.29 6.04 -3.15
C ILE A 109 -19.30 7.06 -4.29
N ASP A 110 -20.46 7.65 -4.58
CA ASP A 110 -20.64 8.60 -5.67
C ASP A 110 -19.59 9.73 -5.64
N GLY A 111 -18.94 9.94 -6.76
CA GLY A 111 -17.86 10.93 -6.94
C GLY A 111 -16.50 10.53 -6.38
N LYS A 112 -16.39 9.48 -5.57
CA LYS A 112 -15.13 9.09 -4.94
C LYS A 112 -14.12 8.43 -5.90
N TRP A 113 -14.61 7.82 -6.98
CA TRP A 113 -13.71 7.35 -8.03
C TRP A 113 -12.95 8.48 -8.71
N ASP A 114 -13.56 9.65 -8.85
CA ASP A 114 -12.90 10.83 -9.43
C ASP A 114 -11.70 11.30 -8.60
N GLU A 115 -11.75 11.15 -7.26
CA GLU A 115 -10.58 11.43 -6.40
C GLU A 115 -9.39 10.51 -6.68
N VAL A 116 -9.64 9.24 -7.03
CA VAL A 116 -8.59 8.30 -7.44
C VAL A 116 -7.98 8.73 -8.78
N LEU A 117 -8.82 9.12 -9.73
CA LEU A 117 -8.35 9.59 -11.04
C LEU A 117 -7.65 10.95 -10.94
N GLU A 118 -8.07 11.82 -10.02
CA GLU A 118 -7.37 13.08 -9.74
C GLU A 118 -5.95 12.83 -9.23
N LEU A 119 -5.78 11.90 -8.31
CA LEU A 119 -4.44 11.51 -7.85
C LEU A 119 -3.58 10.93 -9.00
N ALA A 120 -4.18 10.18 -9.92
CA ALA A 120 -3.47 9.69 -11.11
C ALA A 120 -2.90 10.81 -11.97
N ARG A 121 -3.55 11.98 -12.00
CA ARG A 121 -3.10 13.21 -12.71
C ARG A 121 -2.06 14.01 -11.93
N SER A 122 -1.80 13.68 -10.66
CA SER A 122 -0.81 14.39 -9.86
C SER A 122 0.62 14.09 -10.32
N ALA A 123 1.43 15.12 -10.46
CA ALA A 123 2.86 14.98 -10.74
C ALA A 123 3.64 14.38 -9.58
N ASP A 124 3.12 14.49 -8.36
CA ASP A 124 3.76 13.98 -7.13
C ASP A 124 3.60 12.46 -6.96
N LEU A 125 2.61 11.85 -7.63
CA LEU A 125 2.42 10.40 -7.56
C LEU A 125 3.59 9.66 -8.20
N GLU A 126 4.25 8.80 -7.42
CA GLU A 126 5.47 8.06 -7.83
C GLU A 126 5.24 6.55 -7.86
N THR A 127 4.39 6.04 -6.95
CA THR A 127 4.27 4.59 -6.72
C THR A 127 2.82 4.17 -6.55
N ILE A 128 2.51 2.98 -7.09
CA ILE A 128 1.27 2.26 -6.80
C ILE A 128 1.63 0.97 -6.06
N VAL A 129 0.92 0.68 -4.98
CA VAL A 129 1.07 -0.56 -4.21
C VAL A 129 -0.26 -1.30 -4.20
N SER A 130 -0.24 -2.63 -4.21
CA SER A 130 -1.45 -3.44 -4.09
C SER A 130 -1.26 -4.67 -3.20
N ASN A 131 -2.34 -5.01 -2.49
CA ASN A 131 -2.57 -6.33 -1.92
C ASN A 131 -4.08 -6.56 -1.87
N THR A 132 -4.61 -7.02 -2.99
CA THR A 132 -6.06 -7.20 -3.23
C THR A 132 -6.49 -8.66 -3.05
N THR A 133 -5.73 -9.43 -2.30
CA THR A 133 -5.78 -10.89 -2.11
C THR A 133 -5.31 -11.67 -3.34
N GLU A 134 -5.14 -12.99 -3.18
CA GLU A 134 -4.71 -13.89 -4.27
C GLU A 134 -5.68 -13.89 -5.47
N ALA A 135 -6.97 -13.66 -5.21
CA ALA A 135 -8.01 -13.56 -6.23
C ALA A 135 -8.09 -12.20 -6.91
N GLY A 136 -7.42 -11.17 -6.38
CA GLY A 136 -7.55 -9.80 -6.87
C GLY A 136 -6.82 -9.53 -8.19
N ILE A 137 -5.72 -10.26 -8.47
CA ILE A 137 -5.03 -10.20 -9.76
C ILE A 137 -5.63 -11.24 -10.71
N ALA A 138 -6.76 -10.91 -11.28
CA ALA A 138 -7.46 -11.75 -12.24
C ALA A 138 -8.02 -10.90 -13.38
N TYR A 139 -8.15 -11.53 -14.54
CA TYR A 139 -8.80 -10.96 -15.70
C TYR A 139 -9.96 -11.88 -16.13
N THR A 140 -11.11 -11.28 -16.33
CA THR A 140 -12.27 -11.93 -16.93
C THR A 140 -12.80 -11.04 -18.04
N GLN A 141 -12.89 -11.58 -19.26
CA GLN A 141 -13.36 -10.81 -20.42
C GLN A 141 -14.78 -10.29 -20.17
N GLY A 142 -14.96 -8.98 -20.36
CA GLY A 142 -16.26 -8.31 -20.26
C GLY A 142 -16.79 -8.06 -18.85
N ASP A 143 -16.04 -8.39 -17.79
CA ASP A 143 -16.46 -8.15 -16.41
C ASP A 143 -16.43 -6.67 -15.99
N SER A 144 -15.65 -5.87 -16.71
CA SER A 144 -15.50 -4.42 -16.49
C SER A 144 -15.56 -3.67 -17.80
N GLN A 145 -16.38 -2.62 -17.85
CA GLN A 145 -16.44 -1.71 -18.99
C GLN A 145 -15.54 -0.51 -18.75
N PHE A 146 -15.05 0.11 -19.84
CA PHE A 146 -14.15 1.27 -19.76
C PHE A 146 -14.79 2.47 -19.03
N ASP A 147 -16.06 2.73 -19.27
CA ASP A 147 -16.84 3.83 -18.69
C ASP A 147 -17.52 3.48 -17.36
N GLN A 148 -17.34 2.26 -16.88
CA GLN A 148 -17.86 1.85 -15.57
C GLN A 148 -17.14 2.58 -14.44
N VAL A 149 -17.89 3.03 -13.43
CA VAL A 149 -17.42 3.90 -12.34
C VAL A 149 -17.75 3.25 -10.96
N PRO A 150 -16.76 2.71 -10.26
CA PRO A 150 -15.45 2.30 -10.76
C PRO A 150 -15.52 1.01 -11.59
N PRO A 151 -14.48 0.64 -12.34
CA PRO A 151 -14.37 -0.71 -12.90
C PRO A 151 -14.42 -1.80 -11.81
N ASN A 152 -14.90 -3.01 -12.13
CA ASN A 152 -15.11 -4.06 -11.13
C ASN A 152 -13.81 -4.61 -10.54
N SER A 153 -12.91 -5.14 -11.38
CA SER A 153 -11.69 -5.77 -10.91
C SER A 153 -10.59 -4.76 -10.58
N PHE A 154 -9.64 -5.17 -9.74
CA PHE A 154 -8.48 -4.33 -9.43
C PHE A 154 -7.62 -4.06 -10.68
N PRO A 155 -7.26 -5.04 -11.54
CA PRO A 155 -6.49 -4.74 -12.74
C PRO A 155 -7.21 -3.80 -13.71
N ALA A 156 -8.55 -3.87 -13.79
CA ALA A 156 -9.34 -2.92 -14.57
C ALA A 156 -9.25 -1.49 -13.99
N LYS A 157 -9.37 -1.34 -12.66
CA LYS A 157 -9.17 -0.06 -11.97
C LYS A 157 -7.78 0.52 -12.27
N LEU A 158 -6.74 -0.32 -12.13
CA LEU A 158 -5.37 0.09 -12.40
C LEU A 158 -5.18 0.51 -13.85
N THR A 159 -5.75 -0.21 -14.81
CA THR A 159 -5.70 0.16 -16.23
C THR A 159 -6.33 1.53 -16.49
N ARG A 160 -7.46 1.83 -15.84
CA ARG A 160 -8.10 3.15 -15.89
C ARG A 160 -7.22 4.26 -15.28
N VAL A 161 -6.62 3.99 -14.13
CA VAL A 161 -5.68 4.91 -13.46
C VAL A 161 -4.48 5.22 -14.36
N LEU A 162 -3.88 4.19 -14.98
CA LEU A 162 -2.74 4.36 -15.89
C LEU A 162 -3.14 5.11 -17.17
N PHE A 163 -4.33 4.84 -17.71
CA PHE A 163 -4.84 5.55 -18.88
C PHE A 163 -5.09 7.03 -18.58
N GLU A 164 -5.67 7.33 -17.41
CA GLU A 164 -5.89 8.71 -16.96
C GLU A 164 -4.57 9.47 -16.84
N ARG A 165 -3.55 8.82 -16.25
CA ARG A 165 -2.21 9.39 -16.14
C ARG A 165 -1.56 9.62 -17.51
N TYR A 166 -1.64 8.62 -18.40
CA TYR A 166 -1.16 8.73 -19.77
C TYR A 166 -1.75 9.95 -20.47
N LYS A 167 -3.06 10.15 -20.37
CA LYS A 167 -3.74 11.30 -20.98
C LYS A 167 -3.31 12.62 -20.33
N ALA A 168 -3.21 12.67 -19.00
CA ALA A 168 -2.84 13.88 -18.26
C ALA A 168 -1.43 14.39 -18.61
N PHE A 169 -0.51 13.48 -18.90
CA PHE A 169 0.89 13.80 -19.21
C PHE A 169 1.26 13.58 -20.67
N ASN A 170 0.29 13.41 -21.57
CA ASN A 170 0.50 13.22 -23.01
C ASN A 170 1.49 12.08 -23.33
N GLY A 171 1.45 10.99 -22.58
CA GLY A 171 2.33 9.84 -22.78
C GLY A 171 3.82 10.09 -22.46
N ALA A 172 4.15 11.08 -21.66
CA ALA A 172 5.53 11.37 -21.27
C ALA A 172 6.15 10.16 -20.54
N ALA A 173 7.30 9.67 -21.01
CA ALA A 173 7.93 8.45 -20.48
C ALA A 173 8.44 8.61 -19.05
N ASP A 174 8.84 9.82 -18.65
CA ASP A 174 9.28 10.15 -17.28
C ASP A 174 8.14 10.24 -16.26
N LYS A 175 6.90 10.10 -16.72
CA LYS A 175 5.68 10.09 -15.87
C LYS A 175 5.15 8.70 -15.58
N GLY A 176 5.86 7.65 -15.98
CA GLY A 176 5.58 6.28 -15.57
C GLY A 176 5.73 6.09 -14.05
N LEU A 177 5.04 5.08 -13.52
CA LEU A 177 4.98 4.76 -12.10
C LEU A 177 5.73 3.47 -11.77
N THR A 178 6.17 3.36 -10.53
CA THR A 178 6.61 2.09 -9.95
C THR A 178 5.39 1.37 -9.38
N ILE A 179 5.12 0.14 -9.80
CA ILE A 179 3.94 -0.64 -9.39
C ILE A 179 4.43 -1.86 -8.61
N LEU A 180 4.12 -1.90 -7.31
CA LEU A 180 4.59 -2.89 -6.36
C LEU A 180 3.44 -3.82 -5.97
N SER A 181 3.40 -5.03 -6.52
CA SER A 181 2.38 -6.03 -6.20
C SER A 181 2.80 -6.84 -4.97
N CYS A 182 1.94 -6.88 -3.93
CA CYS A 182 2.20 -7.59 -2.68
C CYS A 182 1.28 -8.82 -2.50
N GLU A 183 0.50 -9.20 -3.49
CA GLU A 183 -0.35 -10.39 -3.48
C GLU A 183 0.48 -11.67 -3.40
N LEU A 184 0.00 -12.69 -2.67
CA LEU A 184 0.71 -13.94 -2.45
C LEU A 184 0.56 -14.93 -3.63
N ILE A 185 0.84 -14.46 -4.83
CA ILE A 185 0.88 -15.27 -6.05
C ILE A 185 2.25 -15.19 -6.72
N ASP A 186 2.58 -16.20 -7.51
CA ASP A 186 3.84 -16.18 -8.26
C ASP A 186 3.80 -15.14 -9.37
N ASN A 187 4.93 -14.41 -9.51
CA ASN A 187 5.08 -13.36 -10.51
C ASN A 187 3.98 -12.29 -10.47
N ASN A 188 3.52 -11.94 -9.27
CA ASN A 188 2.40 -11.04 -9.04
C ASN A 188 2.44 -9.76 -9.90
N GLY A 189 3.58 -9.10 -10.03
CA GLY A 189 3.73 -7.91 -10.89
C GLY A 189 3.55 -8.22 -12.39
N LYS A 190 4.11 -9.32 -12.86
CA LYS A 190 3.99 -9.74 -14.26
C LYS A 190 2.56 -10.18 -14.61
N GLU A 191 1.90 -10.89 -13.69
CA GLU A 191 0.50 -11.29 -13.87
C GLU A 191 -0.44 -10.07 -13.84
N LEU A 192 -0.16 -9.08 -12.97
CA LEU A 192 -0.90 -7.82 -12.97
C LEU A 192 -0.74 -7.08 -14.30
N GLN A 193 0.49 -6.94 -14.79
CA GLN A 193 0.76 -6.32 -16.11
C GLN A 193 0.00 -7.02 -17.24
N LYS A 194 -0.02 -8.34 -17.24
CA LYS A 194 -0.77 -9.15 -18.22
C LYS A 194 -2.27 -8.88 -18.15
N CYS A 195 -2.84 -8.82 -16.96
CA CYS A 195 -4.26 -8.49 -16.77
C CYS A 195 -4.57 -7.08 -17.30
N CYS A 196 -3.75 -6.07 -16.98
CA CYS A 196 -3.92 -4.71 -17.50
C CYS A 196 -3.85 -4.65 -19.03
N ASN A 197 -2.93 -5.40 -19.65
CA ASN A 197 -2.85 -5.50 -21.11
C ASN A 197 -4.12 -6.11 -21.71
N ASN A 198 -4.73 -7.10 -21.07
CA ASN A 198 -5.97 -7.69 -21.54
C ASN A 198 -7.13 -6.68 -21.50
N TYR A 199 -7.29 -5.94 -20.38
CA TYR A 199 -8.30 -4.87 -20.29
C TYR A 199 -8.07 -3.76 -21.32
N ALA A 200 -6.83 -3.33 -21.51
CA ALA A 200 -6.49 -2.33 -22.51
C ALA A 200 -6.90 -2.75 -23.94
N LYS A 201 -6.73 -4.04 -24.26
CA LYS A 201 -7.16 -4.62 -25.54
C LYS A 201 -8.67 -4.73 -25.64
N ASP A 202 -9.35 -5.23 -24.61
CA ASP A 202 -10.82 -5.36 -24.58
C ASP A 202 -11.51 -4.00 -24.78
N TRP A 203 -10.94 -2.96 -24.19
CA TRP A 203 -11.43 -1.60 -24.30
C TRP A 203 -10.96 -0.88 -25.56
N ASN A 204 -10.24 -1.55 -26.47
CA ASN A 204 -9.69 -0.99 -27.70
C ASN A 204 -8.91 0.30 -27.46
N LEU A 205 -8.12 0.37 -26.38
CA LEU A 205 -7.31 1.54 -26.09
C LEU A 205 -6.19 1.68 -27.12
N GLU A 206 -5.78 2.93 -27.36
CA GLU A 206 -4.79 3.26 -28.37
C GLU A 206 -3.45 2.53 -28.18
N PRO A 207 -2.82 2.02 -29.27
CA PRO A 207 -1.54 1.31 -29.16
C PRO A 207 -0.44 2.10 -28.46
N ALA A 208 -0.43 3.42 -28.59
CA ALA A 208 0.52 4.31 -27.93
C ALA A 208 0.37 4.28 -26.40
N PHE A 209 -0.84 4.13 -25.86
CA PHE A 209 -1.07 3.92 -24.46
C PHE A 209 -0.53 2.55 -24.00
N ILE A 210 -0.82 1.49 -24.75
CA ILE A 210 -0.36 0.13 -24.42
C ILE A 210 1.17 0.09 -24.38
N ASP A 211 1.82 0.74 -25.34
CA ASP A 211 3.28 0.88 -25.37
C ASP A 211 3.81 1.66 -24.15
N TRP A 212 3.22 2.81 -23.85
CA TRP A 212 3.56 3.60 -22.67
C TRP A 212 3.33 2.82 -21.36
N MET A 213 2.20 2.12 -21.23
CA MET A 213 1.89 1.32 -20.05
C MET A 213 2.97 0.27 -19.79
N ASN A 214 3.48 -0.37 -20.84
CA ASN A 214 4.46 -1.44 -20.73
C ASN A 214 5.91 -0.96 -20.60
N ASN A 215 6.26 0.21 -21.12
CA ASN A 215 7.65 0.66 -21.20
C ASN A 215 7.98 1.85 -20.26
N ALA A 216 7.01 2.69 -19.93
CA ALA A 216 7.21 3.81 -19.02
C ALA A 216 6.98 3.42 -17.55
N ASN A 217 6.17 2.41 -17.28
CA ASN A 217 5.91 1.93 -15.93
C ASN A 217 6.75 0.70 -15.60
N THR A 218 7.07 0.53 -14.32
CA THR A 218 7.79 -0.65 -13.84
C THR A 218 6.86 -1.52 -13.00
N PHE A 219 6.38 -2.63 -13.54
CA PHE A 219 5.60 -3.62 -12.83
C PHE A 219 6.52 -4.58 -12.08
N CYS A 220 6.60 -4.44 -10.76
CA CYS A 220 7.49 -5.20 -9.92
C CYS A 220 6.79 -6.40 -9.29
N SER A 221 7.32 -7.59 -9.52
CA SER A 221 6.98 -8.75 -8.69
C SER A 221 7.66 -8.62 -7.34
N THR A 222 6.96 -8.90 -6.25
CA THR A 222 7.54 -8.79 -4.92
C THR A 222 7.30 -10.02 -4.06
N LEU A 223 8.17 -10.18 -3.07
CA LEU A 223 8.02 -11.12 -1.97
C LEU A 223 7.90 -10.31 -0.68
N VAL A 224 6.82 -10.50 0.02
CA VAL A 224 6.55 -9.89 1.32
C VAL A 224 6.61 -10.96 2.42
N ASP A 225 7.13 -10.58 3.57
CA ASP A 225 7.18 -11.48 4.73
C ASP A 225 7.09 -10.68 6.03
N ARG A 226 5.96 -10.79 6.69
CA ARG A 226 5.65 -10.33 8.05
C ARG A 226 4.39 -11.05 8.51
N ILE A 227 4.39 -11.59 9.72
CA ILE A 227 3.15 -12.07 10.33
C ILE A 227 2.40 -10.87 10.89
N VAL A 228 1.16 -10.70 10.46
CA VAL A 228 0.27 -9.63 10.88
C VAL A 228 -1.01 -10.26 11.44
N PRO A 229 -1.09 -10.50 12.76
CA PRO A 229 -2.32 -10.97 13.40
C PRO A 229 -3.50 -9.99 13.21
N GLY A 230 -3.17 -8.74 13.00
CA GLY A 230 -4.15 -7.69 12.74
C GLY A 230 -4.79 -7.14 14.01
N ARG A 231 -6.01 -6.67 13.89
CA ARG A 231 -6.75 -6.03 14.97
C ARG A 231 -6.93 -6.96 16.19
N ILE A 232 -6.73 -6.42 17.36
CA ILE A 232 -7.00 -7.12 18.64
C ILE A 232 -8.47 -7.49 18.73
N ARG A 233 -8.73 -8.78 18.95
CA ARG A 233 -10.10 -9.33 19.02
C ARG A 233 -10.62 -9.44 20.45
N ASP A 234 -9.72 -9.54 21.45
CA ASP A 234 -10.11 -9.56 22.86
C ASP A 234 -10.48 -8.13 23.31
N PRO A 235 -11.76 -7.89 23.69
CA PRO A 235 -12.20 -6.57 24.11
C PRO A 235 -11.48 -6.05 25.36
N LYS A 236 -11.03 -6.94 26.25
CA LYS A 236 -10.30 -6.55 27.48
C LYS A 236 -8.88 -6.10 27.14
N GLU A 237 -8.20 -6.84 26.26
CA GLU A 237 -6.86 -6.45 25.80
C GLU A 237 -6.94 -5.12 25.04
N LEU A 238 -7.90 -4.97 24.13
CA LEU A 238 -8.10 -3.72 23.37
C LEU A 238 -8.35 -2.54 24.32
N ALA A 239 -9.27 -2.68 25.28
CA ALA A 239 -9.57 -1.63 26.24
C ALA A 239 -8.36 -1.23 27.09
N ALA A 240 -7.55 -2.20 27.52
CA ALA A 240 -6.32 -1.92 28.26
C ALA A 240 -5.27 -1.19 27.40
N MET A 241 -5.16 -1.52 26.13
CA MET A 241 -4.25 -0.83 25.20
C MET A 241 -4.73 0.61 24.91
N GLU A 242 -6.03 0.83 24.72
CA GLU A 242 -6.61 2.15 24.52
C GLU A 242 -6.45 3.02 25.78
N GLU A 243 -6.67 2.47 26.97
CA GLU A 243 -6.43 3.17 28.23
C GLU A 243 -4.96 3.58 28.37
N ALA A 244 -4.03 2.67 28.07
CA ALA A 244 -2.59 2.96 28.08
C ALA A 244 -2.18 3.98 27.01
N ASN A 245 -2.87 4.03 25.89
CA ASN A 245 -2.64 5.01 24.83
C ASN A 245 -3.25 6.39 25.13
N GLY A 246 -4.34 6.45 25.90
CA GLY A 246 -5.10 7.66 26.20
C GLY A 246 -6.11 8.05 25.11
N TYR A 247 -6.38 7.20 24.12
CA TYR A 247 -7.32 7.42 23.04
C TYR A 247 -7.95 6.13 22.52
N HIS A 248 -9.12 6.25 21.90
CA HIS A 248 -9.74 5.18 21.13
C HIS A 248 -9.13 5.11 19.72
N ASP A 249 -8.77 3.89 19.25
CA ASP A 249 -8.17 3.66 17.94
C ASP A 249 -8.88 2.49 17.22
N ALA A 250 -9.83 2.84 16.37
CA ALA A 250 -10.60 1.86 15.60
C ALA A 250 -9.76 1.12 14.55
N ALA A 251 -8.66 1.72 14.10
CA ALA A 251 -7.75 1.17 13.10
C ALA A 251 -6.45 0.59 13.70
N LEU A 252 -6.36 0.44 15.04
CA LEU A 252 -5.22 -0.18 15.71
C LEU A 252 -4.85 -1.51 15.08
N ASP A 253 -3.54 -1.72 14.87
CA ASP A 253 -3.02 -2.91 14.21
C ASP A 253 -1.85 -3.53 14.96
N VAL A 254 -1.62 -4.81 14.75
CA VAL A 254 -0.52 -5.57 15.36
C VAL A 254 0.21 -6.39 14.31
N GLY A 255 1.53 -6.29 14.29
CA GLY A 255 2.42 -7.08 13.45
C GLY A 255 3.59 -7.64 14.24
N GLU A 256 4.29 -8.61 13.67
CA GLU A 256 5.57 -9.06 14.25
C GLU A 256 6.68 -8.03 13.95
N VAL A 257 7.74 -8.05 14.80
CA VAL A 257 8.92 -7.16 14.62
C VAL A 257 9.62 -7.45 13.30
N PHE A 258 9.75 -8.73 12.96
CA PHE A 258 10.37 -9.12 11.69
C PHE A 258 9.54 -8.68 10.49
N GLY A 259 10.21 -8.18 9.48
CA GLY A 259 9.61 -7.87 8.19
C GLY A 259 10.66 -7.77 7.12
N VAL A 260 10.40 -8.33 5.95
CA VAL A 260 11.27 -8.22 4.79
C VAL A 260 10.44 -8.03 3.52
N TRP A 261 10.86 -7.11 2.69
CA TRP A 261 10.26 -6.86 1.37
C TRP A 261 11.32 -6.99 0.29
N VAL A 262 11.17 -7.97 -0.60
CA VAL A 262 12.07 -8.18 -1.74
C VAL A 262 11.32 -7.77 -3.00
N ILE A 263 11.86 -6.83 -3.73
CA ILE A 263 11.26 -6.21 -4.92
C ILE A 263 12.09 -6.60 -6.14
N GLU A 264 11.47 -7.25 -7.12
CA GLU A 264 12.10 -7.55 -8.41
C GLU A 264 12.03 -6.33 -9.31
N GLY A 265 13.18 -5.81 -9.72
CA GLY A 265 13.23 -4.63 -10.58
C GLY A 265 14.66 -4.31 -11.03
N PRO A 266 14.80 -3.29 -11.89
CA PRO A 266 16.10 -2.80 -12.32
C PRO A 266 16.86 -2.18 -11.13
N ALA A 267 18.19 -2.21 -11.19
CA ALA A 267 19.04 -1.76 -10.08
C ALA A 267 18.80 -0.29 -9.67
N GLU A 268 18.46 0.56 -10.63
CA GLU A 268 18.18 1.98 -10.41
C GLU A 268 16.98 2.21 -9.50
N LEU A 269 16.09 1.22 -9.41
CA LEU A 269 14.91 1.29 -8.54
C LEU A 269 15.30 1.34 -7.06
N GLU A 270 16.44 0.77 -6.68
CA GLU A 270 16.93 0.81 -5.30
C GLU A 270 17.21 2.24 -4.81
N ASP A 271 17.70 3.09 -5.69
CA ASP A 271 17.95 4.50 -5.37
C ASP A 271 16.71 5.39 -5.55
N LYS A 272 15.77 4.97 -6.39
CA LYS A 272 14.49 5.65 -6.60
C LYS A 272 13.54 5.47 -5.40
N LEU A 273 13.53 4.28 -4.81
CA LEU A 273 12.72 3.99 -3.60
C LEU A 273 13.44 4.50 -2.34
N PRO A 274 12.70 4.98 -1.32
CA PRO A 274 13.30 5.60 -0.14
C PRO A 274 13.88 4.59 0.87
N PHE A 275 13.71 3.31 0.67
CA PHE A 275 13.88 2.27 1.69
C PHE A 275 15.34 1.99 2.03
N LYS A 276 16.23 1.95 1.04
CA LYS A 276 17.67 1.78 1.27
C LYS A 276 18.25 2.90 2.14
N LYS A 277 17.90 4.15 1.81
CA LYS A 277 18.29 5.32 2.59
C LYS A 277 17.72 5.32 4.00
N ALA A 278 16.50 4.77 4.17
CA ALA A 278 15.87 4.62 5.47
C ALA A 278 16.47 3.49 6.33
N GLY A 279 17.27 2.60 5.74
CA GLY A 279 17.89 1.47 6.43
C GLY A 279 16.90 0.40 6.88
N VAL A 280 15.76 0.30 6.20
CA VAL A 280 14.75 -0.74 6.46
C VAL A 280 15.05 -2.00 5.64
N ASN A 281 14.47 -3.12 6.06
CA ASN A 281 14.70 -4.43 5.44
C ASN A 281 13.88 -4.58 4.14
N VAL A 282 14.16 -3.71 3.18
CA VAL A 282 13.59 -3.72 1.83
C VAL A 282 14.75 -3.75 0.85
N MET A 283 14.73 -4.67 -0.11
CA MET A 283 15.80 -4.83 -1.08
C MET A 283 15.27 -4.93 -2.50
N VAL A 284 15.98 -4.36 -3.46
CA VAL A 284 15.72 -4.52 -4.89
C VAL A 284 16.67 -5.58 -5.45
N VAL A 285 16.12 -6.51 -6.20
CA VAL A 285 16.84 -7.65 -6.76
C VAL A 285 16.45 -7.87 -8.23
N PRO A 286 17.32 -8.45 -9.07
CA PRO A 286 16.98 -8.75 -10.46
C PRO A 286 16.00 -9.93 -10.61
N ASP A 287 15.90 -10.81 -9.61
CA ASP A 287 15.00 -11.97 -9.59
C ASP A 287 14.62 -12.32 -8.15
N VAL A 288 13.34 -12.37 -7.88
CA VAL A 288 12.77 -12.70 -6.55
C VAL A 288 12.70 -14.21 -6.29
N THR A 289 12.81 -15.04 -7.32
CA THR A 289 12.63 -16.50 -7.24
C THR A 289 13.56 -17.20 -6.22
N PRO A 290 14.86 -16.86 -6.10
CA PRO A 290 15.72 -17.48 -5.09
C PRO A 290 15.25 -17.23 -3.66
N TYR A 291 14.71 -16.03 -3.41
CA TYR A 291 14.18 -15.63 -2.09
C TYR A 291 12.90 -16.38 -1.74
N LYS A 292 12.00 -16.57 -2.71
CA LYS A 292 10.79 -17.38 -2.55
C LYS A 292 11.13 -18.83 -2.18
N LYS A 293 12.08 -19.44 -2.88
CA LYS A 293 12.55 -20.81 -2.59
C LYS A 293 13.15 -20.92 -1.19
N ARG A 294 13.87 -19.90 -0.75
CA ARG A 294 14.47 -19.85 0.60
C ARG A 294 13.39 -19.71 1.68
N LYS A 295 12.40 -18.83 1.48
CA LYS A 295 11.26 -18.67 2.37
C LYS A 295 10.53 -20.01 2.60
N VAL A 296 10.17 -20.69 1.53
CA VAL A 296 9.49 -22.00 1.60
C VAL A 296 10.32 -23.03 2.36
N ARG A 297 11.63 -23.10 2.15
CA ARG A 297 12.50 -24.06 2.86
C ARG A 297 12.61 -23.76 4.35
N ILE A 298 12.61 -22.49 4.76
CA ILE A 298 12.72 -22.10 6.17
C ILE A 298 11.37 -22.29 6.89
N LEU A 299 10.26 -21.93 6.25
CA LEU A 299 8.93 -21.96 6.88
C LEU A 299 8.25 -23.35 6.82
N ASN A 300 8.53 -24.14 5.77
CA ASN A 300 7.90 -25.45 5.57
C ASN A 300 8.83 -26.63 5.88
N GLY A 301 10.08 -26.38 6.24
CA GLY A 301 11.09 -27.40 6.53
C GLY A 301 11.45 -27.52 8.00
N ALA A 302 10.68 -26.87 8.89
CA ALA A 302 10.84 -26.94 10.34
C ALA A 302 9.77 -27.84 10.96
#